data_f32d9e31ccd121db380d1fc39126c49f
#
_entry.id   f32d9e31ccd121db380d1fc39126c49f
#
_cell.length_a   1.000
_cell.length_b   1.000
_cell.length_c   1.000
_cell.angle_alpha   90.00
_cell.angle_beta   90.00
_cell.angle_gamma   90.00
#
_symmetry.space_group_name_H-M   'P 1'
#
loop_
_entity.id
_entity.type
_entity.pdbx_description
1 polymer ?
#
loop_
_entity_poly.entity_id
_entity_poly.type
_entity_poly.pdbx_seq_one_letter_code
_entity_poly.pdbx_strand_id
1 'polypeptide(L)'
;MMRVVAGAMVLVTAAAAPLAAQRVSRMPLEAANLVVQVLATGGDDEEVGAGIVVAASNRIVIATAAHVVRRAQEGGKVRVVFQFARNDTIEARVDQLDRELDLAVLSLARDGPAMQFAFDRGGDPGALEIGALVVPVGCPDRRCWEPPVSGDRVISASARRVRFESFFLSPGSSGGALFNQQWEVVGLVTEKNTQDGVAVGMSEVADRLRKWGVTVQLGPTSIPRAGYRTRVSLVGLASSGGLTQSGRWPSGRIALLLRGQERIGWHVTAIRLAPLDLKVTGGMVGASVSLRAGRFGISPFGEAGVARVNGRFTAGSYFIQIASDTTEVPIWQTATNDVIGIGVGADLEFLIAPHFAVTGMVGHWSFRTESQLRSIPNVFAGAGLKLAF
;
A
#
# COMPACT_ATOMS: atom_id res chain seq x y z
N MET A 1 -5.88 -20.65 -52.81
CA MET A 1 -6.20 -20.95 -51.39
C MET A 1 -5.61 -19.86 -50.51
N MET A 2 -6.41 -18.88 -50.20
CA MET A 2 -6.02 -17.68 -49.45
C MET A 2 -6.23 -17.99 -47.97
N ARG A 3 -5.15 -17.99 -47.14
CA ARG A 3 -5.24 -18.11 -45.69
C ARG A 3 -5.57 -16.75 -45.10
N VAL A 4 -6.80 -16.61 -44.61
CA VAL A 4 -7.23 -15.47 -43.83
C VAL A 4 -6.59 -15.63 -42.41
N VAL A 5 -5.64 -14.76 -42.09
CA VAL A 5 -5.12 -14.61 -40.74
C VAL A 5 -6.07 -13.65 -40.02
N ALA A 6 -6.99 -14.20 -39.27
CA ALA A 6 -7.82 -13.41 -38.36
C ALA A 6 -6.97 -12.98 -37.17
N GLY A 7 -6.48 -11.75 -37.18
CA GLY A 7 -5.87 -11.10 -36.00
C GLY A 7 -6.97 -10.79 -35.00
N ALA A 8 -6.96 -11.48 -33.87
CA ALA A 8 -7.78 -11.14 -32.71
C ALA A 8 -7.23 -9.87 -32.09
N MET A 9 -7.81 -8.73 -32.45
CA MET A 9 -7.57 -7.44 -31.81
C MET A 9 -8.34 -7.48 -30.48
N VAL A 10 -7.63 -7.75 -29.40
CA VAL A 10 -8.18 -7.63 -28.03
C VAL A 10 -8.34 -6.15 -27.76
N LEU A 11 -9.57 -5.65 -27.92
CA LEU A 11 -9.97 -4.33 -27.46
C LEU A 11 -9.95 -4.37 -25.91
N VAL A 12 -8.88 -3.89 -25.31
CA VAL A 12 -8.88 -3.55 -23.89
C VAL A 12 -9.72 -2.28 -23.75
N THR A 13 -11.02 -2.45 -23.59
CA THR A 13 -11.87 -1.37 -23.05
C THR A 13 -11.40 -1.14 -21.64
N ALA A 14 -10.57 -0.11 -21.43
CA ALA A 14 -10.35 0.46 -20.13
C ALA A 14 -11.72 0.94 -19.63
N ALA A 15 -12.40 0.10 -18.87
CA ALA A 15 -13.57 0.51 -18.11
C ALA A 15 -13.06 1.61 -17.17
N ALA A 16 -13.41 2.86 -17.51
CA ALA A 16 -13.30 3.99 -16.61
C ALA A 16 -14.10 3.60 -15.36
N ALA A 17 -13.42 3.06 -14.36
CA ALA A 17 -14.04 2.84 -13.06
C ALA A 17 -14.58 4.20 -12.64
N PRO A 18 -15.85 4.31 -12.24
CA PRO A 18 -16.35 5.56 -11.72
C PRO A 18 -15.39 5.99 -10.61
N LEU A 19 -15.01 7.27 -10.62
CA LEU A 19 -14.33 7.92 -9.49
C LEU A 19 -15.32 7.87 -8.30
N ALA A 20 -15.44 6.69 -7.71
CA ALA A 20 -16.11 6.54 -6.43
C ALA A 20 -15.33 7.45 -5.49
N ALA A 21 -15.98 8.46 -4.95
CA ALA A 21 -15.41 9.33 -3.94
C ALA A 21 -14.75 8.41 -2.90
N GLN A 22 -13.43 8.45 -2.82
CA GLN A 22 -12.68 7.61 -1.91
C GLN A 22 -13.03 8.06 -0.51
N ARG A 23 -13.94 7.32 0.12
CA ARG A 23 -14.31 7.60 1.51
C ARG A 23 -13.08 7.38 2.38
N VAL A 24 -12.80 8.35 3.23
CA VAL A 24 -11.79 8.21 4.28
C VAL A 24 -12.24 7.08 5.19
N SER A 25 -11.34 6.12 5.45
CA SER A 25 -11.61 5.08 6.44
C SER A 25 -11.82 5.71 7.81
N ARG A 26 -12.55 5.02 8.70
CA ARG A 26 -12.73 5.52 10.07
C ARG A 26 -11.36 5.75 10.72
N MET A 27 -11.17 6.92 11.33
CA MET A 27 -9.94 7.25 12.04
C MET A 27 -9.74 6.30 13.23
N PRO A 28 -8.60 5.61 13.34
CA PRO A 28 -8.27 4.79 14.50
C PRO A 28 -8.13 5.66 15.75
N LEU A 29 -8.48 5.10 16.90
CA LEU A 29 -8.36 5.82 18.18
C LEU A 29 -6.92 6.26 18.47
N GLU A 30 -5.96 5.42 18.09
CA GLU A 30 -4.54 5.71 18.28
C GLU A 30 -4.06 6.92 17.46
N ALA A 31 -4.63 7.15 16.27
CA ALA A 31 -4.37 8.34 15.47
C ALA A 31 -5.06 9.57 16.08
N ALA A 32 -6.28 9.42 16.57
CA ALA A 32 -7.01 10.49 17.24
C ALA A 32 -6.30 10.97 18.52
N ASN A 33 -5.70 10.04 19.27
CA ASN A 33 -4.97 10.35 20.51
C ASN A 33 -3.70 11.17 20.29
N LEU A 34 -3.13 11.17 19.08
CA LEU A 34 -1.99 12.02 18.72
C LEU A 34 -2.39 13.48 18.53
N VAL A 35 -3.67 13.77 18.27
CA VAL A 35 -4.15 15.13 18.07
C VAL A 35 -4.72 15.69 19.36
N VAL A 36 -4.30 16.90 19.70
CA VAL A 36 -4.80 17.62 20.88
C VAL A 36 -5.43 18.95 20.47
N GLN A 37 -6.40 19.41 21.24
CA GLN A 37 -6.87 20.79 21.13
C GLN A 37 -5.90 21.72 21.84
N VAL A 38 -5.60 22.85 21.20
CA VAL A 38 -4.80 23.93 21.75
C VAL A 38 -5.67 25.17 21.88
N LEU A 39 -5.74 25.70 23.09
CA LEU A 39 -6.48 26.92 23.42
C LEU A 39 -5.49 27.99 23.88
N ALA A 40 -5.35 29.07 23.14
CA ALA A 40 -4.46 30.18 23.49
C ALA A 40 -5.28 31.41 23.81
N THR A 41 -5.16 31.93 25.03
CA THR A 41 -5.86 33.14 25.50
C THR A 41 -4.92 34.32 25.56
N GLY A 42 -5.41 35.50 25.20
CA GLY A 42 -4.71 36.77 25.37
C GLY A 42 -5.74 37.87 25.56
N GLY A 43 -5.79 38.46 26.76
CA GLY A 43 -6.92 39.33 27.14
C GLY A 43 -8.24 38.57 27.16
N ASP A 44 -9.28 39.15 26.55
CA ASP A 44 -10.62 38.56 26.46
C ASP A 44 -10.79 37.60 25.25
N ASP A 45 -9.79 37.51 24.39
CA ASP A 45 -9.83 36.72 23.17
C ASP A 45 -9.23 35.33 23.40
N GLU A 46 -9.84 34.32 22.79
CA GLU A 46 -9.34 32.93 22.75
C GLU A 46 -9.16 32.47 21.31
N GLU A 47 -7.97 32.02 20.98
CA GLU A 47 -7.65 31.32 19.74
C GLU A 47 -7.71 29.82 19.95
N VAL A 48 -8.41 29.12 19.01
CA VAL A 48 -8.54 27.67 19.04
C VAL A 48 -7.76 27.08 17.86
N GLY A 49 -6.89 26.16 18.15
CA GLY A 49 -6.14 25.40 17.17
C GLY A 49 -5.99 23.94 17.61
N ALA A 50 -5.07 23.27 17.00
CA ALA A 50 -4.73 21.89 17.32
C ALA A 50 -3.22 21.74 17.55
N GLY A 51 -2.81 20.55 17.99
CA GLY A 51 -1.41 20.16 18.15
C GLY A 51 -1.25 18.68 17.94
N ILE A 52 -0.01 18.26 17.74
CA ILE A 52 0.38 16.86 17.56
C ILE A 52 1.30 16.47 18.73
N VAL A 53 0.96 15.39 19.44
CA VAL A 53 1.88 14.81 20.42
C VAL A 53 3.03 14.14 19.66
N VAL A 54 4.25 14.65 19.88
CA VAL A 54 5.45 14.21 19.16
C VAL A 54 6.42 13.41 20.00
N ALA A 55 6.29 13.50 21.32
CA ALA A 55 7.06 12.72 22.29
C ALA A 55 6.34 12.62 23.64
N ALA A 56 6.57 11.53 24.38
CA ALA A 56 6.01 11.31 25.71
C ALA A 56 6.91 10.43 26.62
N SER A 57 8.24 10.44 26.45
CA SER A 57 9.14 9.60 27.26
C SER A 57 9.20 10.06 28.73
N ASN A 58 9.65 11.30 28.95
CA ASN A 58 9.78 11.90 30.31
C ASN A 58 8.73 12.98 30.53
N ARG A 59 8.26 13.60 29.47
CA ARG A 59 7.21 14.62 29.43
C ARG A 59 6.51 14.55 28.09
N ILE A 60 5.25 14.93 28.08
CA ILE A 60 4.49 15.08 26.83
C ILE A 60 4.94 16.37 26.16
N VAL A 61 5.37 16.23 24.90
CA VAL A 61 5.77 17.33 24.02
C VAL A 61 4.80 17.40 22.85
N ILE A 62 4.32 18.59 22.58
CA ILE A 62 3.31 18.85 21.56
C ILE A 62 3.88 19.85 20.56
N ALA A 63 3.77 19.54 19.26
CA ALA A 63 4.04 20.48 18.18
C ALA A 63 2.71 21.11 17.73
N THR A 64 2.71 22.42 17.49
CA THR A 64 1.55 23.17 16.99
C THR A 64 2.01 24.28 16.05
N ALA A 65 1.09 24.97 15.37
CA ALA A 65 1.44 26.14 14.56
C ALA A 65 1.76 27.35 15.48
N ALA A 66 2.79 28.13 15.08
CA ALA A 66 3.25 29.26 15.89
C ALA A 66 2.17 30.35 16.03
N HIS A 67 1.37 30.57 14.97
CA HIS A 67 0.31 31.58 15.03
C HIS A 67 -0.80 31.22 16.02
N VAL A 68 -1.06 29.92 16.26
CA VAL A 68 -2.06 29.46 17.25
C VAL A 68 -1.72 29.91 18.66
N VAL A 69 -0.43 29.98 19.00
CA VAL A 69 0.02 30.35 20.36
C VAL A 69 0.48 31.79 20.46
N ARG A 70 0.31 32.61 19.41
CA ARG A 70 0.78 33.98 19.37
C ARG A 70 0.21 34.82 20.51
N ARG A 71 -1.09 34.70 20.79
CA ARG A 71 -1.76 35.44 21.86
C ARG A 71 -1.21 35.14 23.26
N ALA A 72 -0.77 33.90 23.46
CA ALA A 72 -0.16 33.53 24.76
C ALA A 72 1.21 34.19 24.98
N GLN A 73 1.92 34.57 23.91
CA GLN A 73 3.19 35.30 24.02
C GLN A 73 3.02 36.75 24.48
N GLU A 74 1.83 37.29 24.36
CA GLU A 74 1.46 38.66 24.77
C GLU A 74 0.94 38.70 26.22
N GLY A 75 1.36 37.74 27.07
CA GLY A 75 0.97 37.65 28.46
C GLY A 75 -0.25 36.76 28.73
N GLY A 76 -0.69 36.02 27.74
CA GLY A 76 -1.80 35.08 27.86
C GLY A 76 -1.36 33.68 28.30
N LYS A 77 -2.29 32.74 28.19
CA LYS A 77 -2.08 31.33 28.59
C LYS A 77 -2.36 30.37 27.44
N VAL A 78 -1.63 29.25 27.44
CA VAL A 78 -1.92 28.11 26.57
C VAL A 78 -2.48 26.99 27.43
N ARG A 79 -3.54 26.35 26.93
CA ARG A 79 -4.16 25.18 27.54
C ARG A 79 -4.32 24.09 26.49
N VAL A 80 -4.25 22.84 26.90
CA VAL A 80 -4.35 21.68 26.03
C VAL A 80 -5.44 20.74 26.53
N VAL A 81 -6.23 20.20 25.61
CA VAL A 81 -7.24 19.18 25.88
C VAL A 81 -6.90 17.93 25.06
N PHE A 82 -6.90 16.76 25.68
CA PHE A 82 -6.65 15.48 25.04
C PHE A 82 -7.96 14.78 24.67
N GLN A 83 -7.93 13.99 23.60
CA GLN A 83 -9.08 13.26 23.10
C GLN A 83 -9.73 12.35 24.15
N PHE A 84 -8.92 11.64 24.91
CA PHE A 84 -9.36 10.69 25.95
C PHE A 84 -9.61 11.35 27.32
N ALA A 85 -9.35 12.65 27.45
CA ALA A 85 -9.56 13.45 28.66
C ALA A 85 -10.21 14.80 28.31
N ARG A 86 -11.31 14.78 27.58
CA ARG A 86 -11.96 15.97 27.01
C ARG A 86 -12.45 16.99 28.03
N ASN A 87 -12.69 16.55 29.25
CA ASN A 87 -13.14 17.39 30.36
C ASN A 87 -11.97 17.93 31.21
N ASP A 88 -10.75 17.53 30.92
CA ASP A 88 -9.55 17.97 31.63
C ASP A 88 -8.72 18.89 30.74
N THR A 89 -8.57 20.12 31.18
CA THR A 89 -7.79 21.13 30.50
C THR A 89 -6.48 21.32 31.23
N ILE A 90 -5.35 21.08 30.56
CA ILE A 90 -4.02 21.17 31.15
C ILE A 90 -3.33 22.43 30.63
N GLU A 91 -2.79 23.25 31.55
CA GLU A 91 -1.97 24.38 31.19
C GLU A 91 -0.66 23.90 30.53
N ALA A 92 -0.26 24.60 29.48
CA ALA A 92 0.96 24.30 28.73
C ALA A 92 1.81 25.56 28.60
N ARG A 93 3.11 25.35 28.43
CA ARG A 93 4.09 26.42 28.22
C ARG A 93 4.63 26.31 26.81
N VAL A 94 4.82 27.45 26.14
CA VAL A 94 5.55 27.55 24.88
C VAL A 94 7.05 27.48 25.19
N ASP A 95 7.70 26.38 24.82
CA ASP A 95 9.13 26.18 25.05
C ASP A 95 9.98 26.78 23.92
N GLN A 96 9.56 26.61 22.68
CA GLN A 96 10.26 27.07 21.48
C GLN A 96 9.26 27.52 20.41
N LEU A 97 9.71 28.43 19.54
CA LEU A 97 8.90 28.96 18.44
C LEU A 97 9.75 29.30 17.21
N ASP A 98 9.29 28.93 16.05
CA ASP A 98 9.83 29.32 14.76
C ASP A 98 8.76 29.98 13.90
N ARG A 99 8.91 31.26 13.63
CA ARG A 99 7.94 32.04 12.85
C ARG A 99 8.06 31.79 11.34
N GLU A 100 9.22 31.37 10.86
CA GLU A 100 9.42 31.11 9.44
C GLU A 100 8.76 29.79 9.01
N LEU A 101 8.85 28.78 9.87
CA LEU A 101 8.18 27.51 9.65
C LEU A 101 6.75 27.48 10.19
N ASP A 102 6.33 28.54 10.89
CA ASP A 102 5.08 28.58 11.64
C ASP A 102 4.93 27.37 12.59
N LEU A 103 5.96 27.11 13.38
CA LEU A 103 6.05 25.95 14.27
C LEU A 103 6.31 26.40 15.72
N ALA A 104 5.58 25.83 16.67
CA ALA A 104 5.83 26.00 18.09
C ALA A 104 5.85 24.64 18.81
N VAL A 105 6.59 24.60 19.95
CA VAL A 105 6.67 23.44 20.83
C VAL A 105 6.10 23.81 22.17
N LEU A 106 5.21 22.94 22.67
CA LEU A 106 4.58 23.07 23.96
C LEU A 106 5.02 21.92 24.88
N SER A 107 5.22 22.24 26.16
CA SER A 107 5.27 21.27 27.24
C SER A 107 4.16 21.52 28.25
N LEU A 108 3.67 20.46 28.88
CA LEU A 108 2.63 20.59 29.92
C LEU A 108 3.19 21.14 31.17
N ALA A 109 2.43 21.98 31.86
CA ALA A 109 2.83 22.58 33.19
C ALA A 109 2.74 21.57 34.33
N ARG A 110 2.02 20.46 34.16
CA ARG A 110 1.94 19.34 35.10
C ARG A 110 2.06 18.03 34.36
N ASP A 111 2.20 16.93 35.07
CA ASP A 111 2.19 15.60 34.43
C ASP A 111 0.95 15.43 33.61
N GLY A 112 1.16 14.96 32.38
CA GLY A 112 0.08 14.66 31.45
C GLY A 112 -0.69 13.41 31.89
N PRO A 113 -1.81 13.14 31.22
CA PRO A 113 -2.57 11.93 31.50
C PRO A 113 -1.71 10.69 31.20
N ALA A 114 -1.80 9.68 32.05
CA ALA A 114 -1.10 8.41 31.90
C ALA A 114 -1.70 7.63 30.73
N MET A 115 -1.13 7.80 29.56
CA MET A 115 -1.56 7.11 28.33
C MET A 115 -0.39 6.71 27.47
N GLN A 116 -0.52 5.56 26.82
CA GLN A 116 0.42 5.14 25.79
C GLN A 116 0.02 5.75 24.45
N PHE A 117 0.92 6.50 23.84
CA PHE A 117 0.75 7.06 22.50
C PHE A 117 1.34 6.11 21.45
N ALA A 118 0.66 5.97 20.35
CA ALA A 118 1.14 5.18 19.20
C ALA A 118 2.10 6.00 18.33
N PHE A 119 3.34 6.11 18.74
CA PHE A 119 4.37 6.85 18.01
C PHE A 119 4.89 6.15 16.74
N ASP A 120 4.43 4.95 16.47
CA ASP A 120 4.68 4.22 15.25
C ASP A 120 3.83 4.70 14.05
N ARG A 121 3.20 5.87 14.16
CA ARG A 121 2.32 6.47 13.13
C ARG A 121 2.94 7.66 12.41
N GLY A 122 4.25 7.75 12.35
CA GLY A 122 4.94 8.73 11.51
C GLY A 122 4.97 8.26 10.05
N GLY A 123 4.53 9.11 9.12
CA GLY A 123 4.62 8.88 7.68
C GLY A 123 5.74 9.69 7.04
N ASP A 124 6.15 9.31 5.84
CA ASP A 124 7.10 10.05 5.03
C ASP A 124 6.36 11.04 4.11
N PRO A 125 6.46 12.36 4.34
CA PRO A 125 5.83 13.35 3.46
C PRO A 125 6.40 13.35 2.03
N GLY A 126 7.69 13.01 1.88
CA GLY A 126 8.36 12.94 0.57
C GLY A 126 7.89 11.78 -0.30
N ALA A 127 7.22 10.82 0.31
CA ALA A 127 6.67 9.66 -0.39
C ALA A 127 5.20 9.83 -0.80
N LEU A 128 4.59 10.99 -0.57
CA LEU A 128 3.24 11.29 -1.05
C LEU A 128 3.26 11.57 -2.54
N GLU A 129 2.38 10.92 -3.26
CA GLU A 129 2.18 11.17 -4.69
C GLU A 129 1.19 12.33 -4.92
N ILE A 130 1.36 13.06 -6.03
CA ILE A 130 0.38 14.09 -6.46
C ILE A 130 -0.97 13.39 -6.70
N GLY A 131 -2.04 13.96 -6.16
CA GLY A 131 -3.38 13.39 -6.21
C GLY A 131 -3.67 12.33 -5.14
N ALA A 132 -2.69 11.93 -4.32
CA ALA A 132 -2.94 11.09 -3.15
C ALA A 132 -3.88 11.82 -2.16
N LEU A 133 -4.72 11.06 -1.46
CA LEU A 133 -5.59 11.64 -0.44
C LEU A 133 -4.83 11.85 0.87
N VAL A 134 -5.02 13.02 1.44
CA VAL A 134 -4.59 13.39 2.79
C VAL A 134 -5.78 13.90 3.58
N VAL A 135 -5.73 13.74 4.89
CA VAL A 135 -6.83 14.08 5.80
C VAL A 135 -6.32 15.05 6.86
N PRO A 136 -6.68 16.32 6.80
CA PRO A 136 -6.38 17.26 7.86
C PRO A 136 -7.29 16.99 9.07
N VAL A 137 -6.68 16.81 10.24
CA VAL A 137 -7.40 16.62 11.50
C VAL A 137 -6.94 17.65 12.52
N GLY A 138 -7.86 18.44 12.97
CA GLY A 138 -7.64 19.48 13.96
C GLY A 138 -8.90 19.71 14.81
N CYS A 139 -9.19 20.96 15.14
CA CYS A 139 -10.30 21.35 16.00
C CYS A 139 -11.18 22.44 15.37
N PRO A 140 -11.71 22.24 14.14
CA PRO A 140 -12.58 23.22 13.51
C PRO A 140 -13.83 23.44 14.36
N ASP A 141 -14.21 24.70 14.54
CA ASP A 141 -15.36 25.09 15.34
C ASP A 141 -15.41 24.42 16.74
N ARG A 142 -14.24 24.20 17.36
CA ARG A 142 -14.05 23.43 18.61
C ARG A 142 -14.46 21.95 18.54
N ARG A 143 -14.81 21.43 17.36
CA ARG A 143 -15.09 20.01 17.12
C ARG A 143 -13.79 19.29 16.78
N CYS A 144 -13.10 18.84 17.81
CA CYS A 144 -11.85 18.12 17.65
C CYS A 144 -12.08 16.63 17.35
N TRP A 145 -11.11 16.01 16.71
CA TRP A 145 -11.05 14.56 16.46
C TRP A 145 -12.15 14.02 15.53
N GLU A 146 -12.82 14.88 14.81
CA GLU A 146 -13.79 14.53 13.79
C GLU A 146 -13.12 14.70 12.41
N PRO A 147 -12.65 13.62 11.76
CA PRO A 147 -12.10 13.74 10.43
C PRO A 147 -13.20 14.13 9.43
N PRO A 148 -12.87 14.87 8.38
CA PRO A 148 -13.81 15.15 7.31
C PRO A 148 -14.27 13.86 6.63
N VAL A 149 -15.44 13.89 6.01
CA VAL A 149 -16.07 12.73 5.32
C VAL A 149 -15.22 12.23 4.14
N SER A 150 -14.41 13.15 3.57
CA SER A 150 -13.48 12.87 2.47
C SER A 150 -12.14 13.53 2.75
N GLY A 151 -11.08 13.06 2.10
CA GLY A 151 -9.77 13.69 2.14
C GLY A 151 -9.60 14.72 1.04
N ASP A 152 -8.62 15.59 1.23
CA ASP A 152 -8.10 16.53 0.25
C ASP A 152 -7.01 15.88 -0.60
N ARG A 153 -6.81 16.33 -1.84
CA ARG A 153 -5.79 15.78 -2.72
C ARG A 153 -4.47 16.54 -2.60
N VAL A 154 -3.37 15.79 -2.60
CA VAL A 154 -2.02 16.35 -2.64
C VAL A 154 -1.79 17.05 -3.99
N ILE A 155 -1.42 18.32 -3.94
CA ILE A 155 -1.02 19.12 -5.10
C ILE A 155 0.49 19.00 -5.33
N SER A 156 1.26 19.08 -4.25
CA SER A 156 2.71 18.83 -4.26
C SER A 156 3.19 18.37 -2.89
N ALA A 157 4.21 17.54 -2.86
CA ALA A 157 4.79 17.02 -1.63
C ALA A 157 6.31 16.97 -1.71
N SER A 158 6.94 17.26 -0.59
CA SER A 158 8.36 17.09 -0.33
C SER A 158 8.57 16.77 1.15
N ALA A 159 9.78 16.39 1.53
CA ALA A 159 10.13 16.16 2.93
C ALA A 159 9.85 17.38 3.83
N ARG A 160 9.87 18.60 3.26
CA ARG A 160 9.71 19.85 4.01
C ARG A 160 8.29 20.39 4.03
N ARG A 161 7.53 20.21 2.95
CA ARG A 161 6.23 20.85 2.78
C ARG A 161 5.29 20.01 1.94
N VAL A 162 4.04 19.94 2.37
CA VAL A 162 2.94 19.33 1.63
C VAL A 162 1.90 20.41 1.32
N ARG A 163 1.54 20.53 0.03
CA ARG A 163 0.41 21.36 -0.42
C ARG A 163 -0.71 20.43 -0.86
N PHE A 164 -1.91 20.75 -0.47
CA PHE A 164 -3.10 19.95 -0.75
C PHE A 164 -4.33 20.83 -0.98
N GLU A 165 -5.36 20.28 -1.58
CA GLU A 165 -6.65 20.96 -1.71
C GLU A 165 -7.13 21.34 -0.30
N SER A 166 -7.87 22.43 -0.18
CA SER A 166 -8.29 22.93 1.13
C SER A 166 -9.81 22.92 1.33
N PHE A 167 -10.52 21.99 0.69
CA PHE A 167 -11.98 21.91 0.78
C PHE A 167 -12.47 21.65 2.20
N PHE A 168 -11.74 20.84 2.95
CA PHE A 168 -12.12 20.43 4.30
C PHE A 168 -11.31 21.13 5.40
N LEU A 169 -10.47 22.09 5.02
CA LEU A 169 -9.67 22.85 5.97
C LEU A 169 -10.46 24.05 6.47
N SER A 170 -10.67 24.14 7.78
CA SER A 170 -11.41 25.22 8.44
C SER A 170 -10.59 25.87 9.57
N PRO A 171 -10.92 27.09 10.01
CA PRO A 171 -10.31 27.68 11.20
C PRO A 171 -10.34 26.70 12.38
N GLY A 172 -9.23 26.61 13.12
CA GLY A 172 -9.04 25.63 14.17
C GLY A 172 -8.34 24.34 13.71
N SER A 173 -8.14 24.13 12.40
CA SER A 173 -7.32 23.02 11.89
C SER A 173 -5.82 23.28 12.02
N SER A 174 -5.41 24.52 12.19
CA SER A 174 -4.01 24.94 12.32
C SER A 174 -3.33 24.26 13.51
N GLY A 175 -2.11 23.80 13.32
CA GLY A 175 -1.35 23.00 14.28
C GLY A 175 -1.74 21.51 14.32
N GLY A 176 -2.83 21.13 13.66
CA GLY A 176 -3.32 19.76 13.59
C GLY A 176 -2.51 18.86 12.68
N ALA A 177 -2.80 17.58 12.73
CA ALA A 177 -2.11 16.58 11.96
C ALA A 177 -2.67 16.49 10.54
N LEU A 178 -1.78 16.45 9.54
CA LEU A 178 -2.10 15.98 8.20
C LEU A 178 -1.79 14.48 8.13
N PHE A 179 -2.81 13.65 7.96
CA PHE A 179 -2.67 12.21 7.85
C PHE A 179 -2.70 11.77 6.38
N ASN A 180 -2.01 10.68 6.08
CA ASN A 180 -2.20 9.94 4.84
C ASN A 180 -3.38 8.94 4.97
N GLN A 181 -3.67 8.18 3.92
CA GLN A 181 -4.74 7.18 3.92
C GLN A 181 -4.54 6.03 4.94
N GLN A 182 -3.33 5.83 5.42
CA GLN A 182 -2.97 4.85 6.42
C GLN A 182 -3.06 5.39 7.85
N TRP A 183 -3.52 6.63 8.01
CA TRP A 183 -3.55 7.35 9.28
C TRP A 183 -2.16 7.51 9.90
N GLU A 184 -1.16 7.74 9.05
CA GLU A 184 0.18 8.13 9.46
C GLU A 184 0.32 9.66 9.33
N VAL A 185 0.93 10.28 10.31
CA VAL A 185 1.15 11.74 10.33
C VAL A 185 2.24 12.08 9.32
N VAL A 186 1.90 12.80 8.28
CA VAL A 186 2.83 13.24 7.22
C VAL A 186 3.17 14.72 7.30
N GLY A 187 2.41 15.50 8.09
CA GLY A 187 2.68 16.92 8.24
C GLY A 187 1.90 17.55 9.39
N LEU A 188 2.30 18.77 9.73
CA LEU A 188 1.62 19.67 10.64
C LEU A 188 0.96 20.78 9.83
N VAL A 189 -0.36 20.91 9.92
CA VAL A 189 -1.14 21.90 9.19
C VAL A 189 -0.80 23.31 9.73
N THR A 190 -0.40 24.22 8.84
CA THR A 190 -0.03 25.57 9.23
C THR A 190 -0.95 26.63 8.62
N GLU A 191 -1.23 26.55 7.35
CA GLU A 191 -1.86 27.64 6.63
C GLU A 191 -2.95 27.15 5.68
N LYS A 192 -3.92 28.02 5.45
CA LYS A 192 -4.88 27.93 4.35
C LYS A 192 -4.74 29.18 3.51
N ASN A 193 -4.29 29.03 2.30
CA ASN A 193 -4.46 30.04 1.25
C ASN A 193 -5.85 29.88 0.62
N THR A 194 -6.26 30.84 -0.19
CA THR A 194 -7.61 30.87 -0.79
C THR A 194 -7.99 29.59 -1.56
N GLN A 195 -7.01 28.81 -2.00
CA GLN A 195 -7.22 27.59 -2.80
C GLN A 195 -6.52 26.37 -2.25
N ASP A 196 -5.42 26.51 -1.48
CA ASP A 196 -4.56 25.42 -1.04
C ASP A 196 -4.42 25.40 0.48
N GLY A 197 -4.39 24.20 1.04
CA GLY A 197 -3.88 23.93 2.38
C GLY A 197 -2.38 23.69 2.34
N VAL A 198 -1.69 24.13 3.38
CA VAL A 198 -0.25 23.96 3.55
C VAL A 198 0.04 23.28 4.88
N ALA A 199 0.92 22.28 4.83
CA ALA A 199 1.45 21.65 6.03
C ALA A 199 2.98 21.61 5.97
N VAL A 200 3.63 21.85 7.09
CA VAL A 200 5.06 21.55 7.26
C VAL A 200 5.22 20.03 7.31
N GLY A 201 6.08 19.48 6.46
CA GLY A 201 6.32 18.03 6.44
C GLY A 201 6.90 17.52 7.76
N MET A 202 6.47 16.34 8.21
CA MET A 202 6.92 15.79 9.51
C MET A 202 8.44 15.62 9.60
N SER A 203 9.12 15.41 8.47
CA SER A 203 10.59 15.36 8.44
C SER A 203 11.22 16.70 8.83
N GLU A 204 10.70 17.82 8.32
CA GLU A 204 11.16 19.17 8.67
C GLU A 204 10.81 19.52 10.13
N VAL A 205 9.60 19.16 10.58
CA VAL A 205 9.20 19.29 11.99
C VAL A 205 10.20 18.54 12.87
N ALA A 206 10.49 17.28 12.57
CA ALA A 206 11.42 16.46 13.36
C ALA A 206 12.84 17.04 13.37
N ASP A 207 13.32 17.57 12.23
CA ASP A 207 14.63 18.18 12.11
C ASP A 207 14.73 19.48 12.94
N ARG A 208 13.68 20.30 12.94
CA ARG A 208 13.62 21.51 13.73
C ARG A 208 13.55 21.20 15.24
N LEU A 209 12.70 20.25 15.64
CA LEU A 209 12.58 19.83 17.03
C LEU A 209 13.91 19.25 17.54
N ARG A 210 14.62 18.47 16.74
CA ARG A 210 15.93 17.93 17.10
C ARG A 210 16.96 19.03 17.35
N LYS A 211 16.95 20.11 16.56
CA LYS A 211 17.79 21.30 16.79
C LYS A 211 17.45 21.99 18.12
N TRP A 212 16.24 21.88 18.59
CA TRP A 212 15.81 22.39 19.90
C TRP A 212 15.99 21.37 21.06
N GLY A 213 16.69 20.26 20.80
CA GLY A 213 16.96 19.23 21.79
C GLY A 213 15.76 18.33 22.11
N VAL A 214 14.72 18.36 21.28
CA VAL A 214 13.53 17.50 21.43
C VAL A 214 13.69 16.27 20.52
N THR A 215 13.71 15.09 21.12
CA THR A 215 13.68 13.83 20.37
C THR A 215 12.23 13.50 19.99
N VAL A 216 11.92 13.59 18.72
CA VAL A 216 10.62 13.19 18.17
C VAL A 216 10.53 11.67 18.20
N GLN A 217 9.46 11.14 18.79
CA GLN A 217 9.18 9.71 18.84
C GLN A 217 8.31 9.25 17.67
N LEU A 218 7.57 10.16 17.02
CA LEU A 218 6.87 9.85 15.77
C LEU A 218 7.88 9.45 14.70
N GLY A 219 8.10 8.16 14.60
CA GLY A 219 8.93 7.56 13.58
C GLY A 219 8.08 6.86 12.52
N PRO A 220 8.64 6.65 11.32
CA PRO A 220 8.02 5.73 10.39
C PRO A 220 7.86 4.40 11.12
N THR A 221 6.73 3.76 10.90
CA THR A 221 6.54 2.38 11.35
C THR A 221 7.78 1.60 10.96
N SER A 222 8.49 1.05 11.94
CA SER A 222 9.70 0.22 11.74
C SER A 222 9.40 -1.05 10.92
N ILE A 223 8.15 -1.31 10.70
CA ILE A 223 7.61 -2.24 9.72
C ILE A 223 7.00 -1.37 8.63
N PRO A 224 7.54 -1.36 7.40
CA PRO A 224 6.80 -0.79 6.30
C PRO A 224 5.42 -1.45 6.35
N ARG A 225 4.39 -0.71 6.73
CA ARG A 225 3.00 -1.14 6.49
C ARG A 225 2.87 -1.11 4.99
N ALA A 226 3.36 -2.20 4.43
CA ALA A 226 3.54 -2.36 3.01
C ALA A 226 2.19 -2.54 2.35
N GLY A 227 1.47 -1.45 2.21
CA GLY A 227 0.69 -1.28 1.03
C GLY A 227 1.69 -0.99 -0.08
N TYR A 228 1.76 -1.81 -1.11
CA TYR A 228 2.39 -1.34 -2.33
C TYR A 228 1.67 -0.04 -2.70
N ARG A 229 2.41 1.05 -2.77
CA ARG A 229 1.88 2.36 -3.18
C ARG A 229 1.46 2.34 -4.65
N THR A 230 1.88 1.33 -5.37
CA THR A 230 1.69 1.21 -6.80
C THR A 230 0.61 0.21 -7.16
N ARG A 231 -0.20 0.60 -8.13
CA ARG A 231 -1.30 -0.19 -8.67
C ARG A 231 -0.84 -1.25 -9.67
N VAL A 232 0.43 -1.20 -10.08
CA VAL A 232 1.00 -2.07 -11.11
C VAL A 232 2.24 -2.76 -10.56
N SER A 233 2.33 -4.06 -10.68
CA SER A 233 3.55 -4.79 -10.36
C SER A 233 3.85 -5.85 -11.42
N LEU A 234 5.14 -6.04 -11.71
CA LEU A 234 5.64 -7.09 -12.57
C LEU A 234 6.20 -8.22 -11.70
N VAL A 235 5.75 -9.43 -11.93
CA VAL A 235 6.20 -10.64 -11.23
C VAL A 235 6.83 -11.57 -12.23
N GLY A 236 8.09 -11.91 -12.02
CA GLY A 236 8.80 -12.93 -12.78
C GLY A 236 9.10 -14.13 -11.88
N LEU A 237 8.72 -15.31 -12.29
CA LEU A 237 8.93 -16.57 -11.57
C LEU A 237 9.58 -17.58 -12.49
N ALA A 238 10.59 -18.27 -12.01
CA ALA A 238 11.17 -19.42 -12.67
C ALA A 238 10.97 -20.65 -11.82
N SER A 239 10.58 -21.76 -12.41
CA SER A 239 10.42 -23.04 -11.75
C SER A 239 11.17 -24.13 -12.50
N SER A 240 11.69 -25.11 -11.82
CA SER A 240 12.48 -26.22 -12.38
C SER A 240 11.70 -27.51 -12.56
N GLY A 241 10.43 -27.47 -12.90
CA GLY A 241 9.60 -28.65 -13.10
C GLY A 241 8.59 -28.91 -11.98
N GLY A 242 7.81 -29.98 -12.09
CA GLY A 242 6.81 -30.36 -11.09
C GLY A 242 7.42 -30.96 -9.83
N LEU A 243 6.79 -30.75 -8.68
CA LEU A 243 7.23 -31.32 -7.39
C LEU A 243 7.21 -32.84 -7.35
N THR A 244 6.49 -33.50 -8.26
CA THR A 244 6.28 -34.95 -8.26
C THR A 244 7.08 -35.71 -9.31
N GLN A 245 7.68 -35.00 -10.29
CA GLN A 245 8.51 -35.64 -11.33
C GLN A 245 9.63 -34.68 -11.78
N SER A 246 10.83 -35.17 -11.89
CA SER A 246 12.02 -34.45 -12.32
C SER A 246 11.95 -34.11 -13.83
N GLY A 247 11.31 -32.99 -14.17
CA GLY A 247 11.40 -32.42 -15.51
C GLY A 247 12.67 -31.57 -15.65
N ARG A 248 13.43 -31.80 -16.73
CA ARG A 248 14.68 -31.06 -17.01
C ARG A 248 14.52 -29.69 -17.65
N TRP A 249 13.31 -29.20 -17.83
CA TRP A 249 13.08 -27.97 -18.60
C TRP A 249 12.59 -26.83 -17.70
N PRO A 250 13.15 -25.62 -17.88
CA PRO A 250 12.72 -24.49 -17.08
C PRO A 250 11.28 -24.12 -17.42
N SER A 251 10.45 -24.07 -16.43
CA SER A 251 9.12 -23.48 -16.49
C SER A 251 9.18 -22.05 -15.93
N GLY A 252 8.26 -21.21 -16.33
CA GLY A 252 8.23 -19.83 -15.87
C GLY A 252 6.84 -19.21 -15.96
N ARG A 253 6.64 -18.21 -15.15
CA ARG A 253 5.45 -17.36 -15.15
C ARG A 253 5.88 -15.91 -15.08
N ILE A 254 5.36 -15.08 -15.94
CA ILE A 254 5.49 -13.63 -15.88
C ILE A 254 4.08 -13.08 -15.75
N ALA A 255 3.82 -12.33 -14.70
CA ALA A 255 2.51 -11.73 -14.46
C ALA A 255 2.63 -10.21 -14.33
N LEU A 256 1.74 -9.50 -15.02
CA LEU A 256 1.45 -8.10 -14.78
C LEU A 256 0.25 -8.04 -13.83
N LEU A 257 0.49 -7.58 -12.62
CA LEU A 257 -0.53 -7.49 -11.57
C LEU A 257 -1.03 -6.06 -11.49
N LEU A 258 -2.33 -5.88 -11.72
CA LEU A 258 -3.05 -4.64 -11.50
C LEU A 258 -3.79 -4.75 -10.19
N ARG A 259 -3.37 -3.98 -9.19
CA ARG A 259 -3.97 -4.06 -7.86
C ARG A 259 -5.12 -3.05 -7.74
N GLY A 260 -6.30 -3.52 -7.35
CA GLY A 260 -7.39 -2.67 -6.86
C GLY A 260 -7.06 -2.06 -5.49
N GLN A 261 -7.92 -1.14 -5.04
CA GLN A 261 -7.65 -0.33 -3.84
C GLN A 261 -7.52 -1.09 -2.52
N GLU A 262 -8.01 -2.33 -2.41
CA GLU A 262 -8.02 -2.97 -1.10
C GLU A 262 -7.23 -4.29 -1.06
N ARG A 263 -7.82 -5.37 -1.40
CA ARG A 263 -7.18 -6.69 -1.28
C ARG A 263 -7.23 -7.48 -2.57
N ILE A 264 -8.10 -7.08 -3.47
CA ILE A 264 -8.34 -7.79 -4.73
C ILE A 264 -7.46 -7.19 -5.82
N GLY A 265 -6.70 -8.02 -6.49
CA GLY A 265 -5.89 -7.67 -7.65
C GLY A 265 -6.33 -8.46 -8.88
N TRP A 266 -6.22 -7.84 -10.05
CA TRP A 266 -6.36 -8.48 -11.35
C TRP A 266 -4.98 -8.68 -11.96
N HIS A 267 -4.78 -9.76 -12.69
CA HIS A 267 -3.50 -9.99 -13.34
C HIS A 267 -3.68 -10.56 -14.75
N VAL A 268 -2.71 -10.23 -15.57
CA VAL A 268 -2.48 -10.86 -16.88
C VAL A 268 -1.17 -11.62 -16.78
N THR A 269 -1.20 -12.88 -17.13
CA THR A 269 -0.08 -13.80 -16.96
C THR A 269 0.31 -14.42 -18.27
N ALA A 270 1.60 -14.45 -18.57
CA ALA A 270 2.19 -15.33 -19.56
C ALA A 270 2.84 -16.50 -18.84
N ILE A 271 2.47 -17.72 -19.24
CA ILE A 271 3.02 -18.96 -18.67
C ILE A 271 3.81 -19.73 -19.71
N ARG A 272 4.87 -20.38 -19.25
CA ARG A 272 5.57 -21.42 -19.97
C ARG A 272 5.81 -22.57 -19.00
N LEU A 273 5.12 -23.69 -19.24
CA LEU A 273 5.26 -24.90 -18.44
C LEU A 273 5.84 -25.99 -19.35
N ALA A 274 6.75 -26.74 -18.84
CA ALA A 274 7.40 -27.79 -19.61
C ALA A 274 7.53 -29.09 -18.77
N PRO A 275 6.39 -29.71 -18.41
CA PRO A 275 6.41 -30.99 -17.73
C PRO A 275 6.74 -32.09 -18.74
N LEU A 276 7.79 -32.87 -18.47
CA LEU A 276 8.20 -33.99 -19.30
C LEU A 276 8.30 -33.65 -20.80
N ASP A 277 7.54 -34.36 -21.64
CA ASP A 277 7.52 -34.18 -23.10
C ASP A 277 6.48 -33.16 -23.60
N LEU A 278 5.85 -32.43 -22.69
CA LEU A 278 4.84 -31.40 -23.00
C LEU A 278 5.45 -30.02 -22.86
N LYS A 279 5.14 -29.14 -23.79
CA LYS A 279 5.44 -27.72 -23.70
C LYS A 279 4.13 -26.93 -23.80
N VAL A 280 3.79 -26.26 -22.71
CA VAL A 280 2.61 -25.40 -22.64
C VAL A 280 3.06 -23.95 -22.64
N THR A 281 2.51 -23.14 -23.54
CA THR A 281 2.77 -21.69 -23.59
C THR A 281 1.44 -21.01 -23.74
N GLY A 282 1.13 -20.05 -22.88
CA GLY A 282 -0.18 -19.42 -22.90
C GLY A 282 -0.24 -18.08 -22.22
N GLY A 283 -1.37 -17.40 -22.42
CA GLY A 283 -1.75 -16.19 -21.76
C GLY A 283 -3.00 -16.42 -20.90
N MET A 284 -2.99 -15.94 -19.68
CA MET A 284 -4.10 -16.07 -18.76
C MET A 284 -4.46 -14.73 -18.13
N VAL A 285 -5.70 -14.59 -17.74
CA VAL A 285 -6.20 -13.49 -16.93
C VAL A 285 -6.77 -14.05 -15.64
N GLY A 286 -6.61 -13.32 -14.56
CA GLY A 286 -7.06 -13.84 -13.29
C GLY A 286 -7.22 -12.79 -12.22
N ALA A 287 -7.63 -13.26 -11.06
CA ALA A 287 -7.76 -12.45 -9.86
C ALA A 287 -6.99 -13.08 -8.70
N SER A 288 -6.54 -12.24 -7.79
CA SER A 288 -5.87 -12.65 -6.57
C SER A 288 -6.37 -11.86 -5.38
N VAL A 289 -6.31 -12.47 -4.20
CA VAL A 289 -6.60 -11.79 -2.94
C VAL A 289 -5.32 -11.69 -2.14
N SER A 290 -4.86 -10.48 -1.85
CA SER A 290 -3.62 -10.28 -1.08
C SER A 290 -3.91 -10.20 0.40
N LEU A 291 -3.31 -11.11 1.15
CA LEU A 291 -3.30 -11.14 2.61
C LEU A 291 -1.87 -10.84 3.06
N ARG A 292 -1.69 -9.91 3.98
CA ARG A 292 -0.36 -9.48 4.39
C ARG A 292 -0.25 -9.29 5.90
N ALA A 293 0.89 -9.71 6.44
CA ALA A 293 1.31 -9.48 7.81
C ALA A 293 2.76 -8.96 7.81
N GLY A 294 2.94 -7.67 8.06
CA GLY A 294 4.25 -7.03 7.99
C GLY A 294 4.90 -7.16 6.60
N ARG A 295 6.11 -7.70 6.56
CA ARG A 295 6.87 -7.94 5.32
C ARG A 295 6.44 -9.18 4.54
N PHE A 296 5.67 -10.07 5.18
CA PHE A 296 5.19 -11.30 4.54
C PHE A 296 3.82 -11.07 3.93
N GLY A 297 3.62 -11.65 2.74
CA GLY A 297 2.35 -11.66 2.05
C GLY A 297 2.06 -13.02 1.46
N ILE A 298 0.79 -13.37 1.41
CA ILE A 298 0.28 -14.51 0.65
C ILE A 298 -0.84 -14.00 -0.25
N SER A 299 -0.82 -14.40 -1.50
CA SER A 299 -1.81 -13.98 -2.49
C SER A 299 -2.34 -15.21 -3.22
N PRO A 300 -3.38 -15.88 -2.68
CA PRO A 300 -4.08 -16.91 -3.44
C PRO A 300 -4.67 -16.29 -4.71
N PHE A 301 -4.58 -17.03 -5.82
CA PHE A 301 -5.04 -16.59 -7.13
C PHE A 301 -5.80 -17.69 -7.87
N GLY A 302 -6.69 -17.25 -8.77
CA GLY A 302 -7.29 -18.05 -9.80
C GLY A 302 -7.14 -17.36 -11.14
N GLU A 303 -6.82 -18.10 -12.20
CA GLU A 303 -6.64 -17.57 -13.54
C GLU A 303 -7.20 -18.52 -14.59
N ALA A 304 -7.66 -17.96 -15.71
CA ALA A 304 -8.14 -18.72 -16.87
C ALA A 304 -7.64 -18.06 -18.15
N GLY A 305 -7.47 -18.86 -19.21
CA GLY A 305 -7.01 -18.32 -20.47
C GLY A 305 -6.82 -19.36 -21.54
N VAL A 306 -6.03 -19.01 -22.55
CA VAL A 306 -5.71 -19.88 -23.67
C VAL A 306 -4.25 -20.25 -23.67
N ALA A 307 -3.97 -21.48 -24.01
CA ALA A 307 -2.61 -21.97 -24.08
C ALA A 307 -2.44 -22.90 -25.31
N ARG A 308 -1.23 -22.89 -25.84
CA ARG A 308 -0.79 -23.83 -26.86
C ARG A 308 -0.01 -24.94 -26.22
N VAL A 309 -0.48 -26.17 -26.39
CA VAL A 309 0.16 -27.37 -25.91
C VAL A 309 0.85 -28.08 -27.08
N ASN A 310 2.15 -28.20 -27.00
CA ASN A 310 2.96 -28.98 -27.91
C ASN A 310 3.48 -30.21 -27.18
N GLY A 311 3.28 -31.40 -27.71
CA GLY A 311 3.72 -32.62 -27.05
C GLY A 311 3.87 -33.81 -28.00
N ARG A 312 4.57 -34.79 -27.53
CA ARG A 312 4.63 -36.12 -28.16
C ARG A 312 3.55 -36.98 -27.54
N PHE A 313 2.75 -37.59 -28.37
CA PHE A 313 1.70 -38.53 -28.00
C PHE A 313 1.94 -39.88 -28.67
N THR A 314 1.64 -40.95 -27.98
CA THR A 314 1.64 -42.27 -28.56
C THR A 314 0.40 -42.39 -29.43
N ALA A 315 0.56 -42.45 -30.76
CA ALA A 315 -0.53 -42.60 -31.72
C ALA A 315 -0.93 -44.06 -31.95
N GLY A 316 -0.14 -44.98 -31.39
CA GLY A 316 -0.31 -46.41 -31.52
C GLY A 316 1.01 -47.12 -31.19
N SER A 317 1.03 -48.39 -31.29
CA SER A 317 2.23 -49.21 -31.22
C SER A 317 2.24 -50.24 -32.31
N TYR A 318 3.42 -50.66 -32.73
CA TYR A 318 3.61 -51.83 -33.55
C TYR A 318 4.54 -52.80 -32.85
N PHE A 319 4.36 -54.05 -33.18
CA PHE A 319 5.14 -55.12 -32.59
C PHE A 319 6.25 -55.54 -33.55
N ILE A 320 7.47 -55.58 -33.04
CA ILE A 320 8.61 -56.10 -33.75
C ILE A 320 8.95 -57.47 -33.13
N GLN A 321 9.00 -58.49 -33.94
CA GLN A 321 9.47 -59.81 -33.52
C GLN A 321 10.98 -59.93 -33.82
N ILE A 322 11.76 -60.04 -32.77
CA ILE A 322 13.21 -60.26 -32.87
C ILE A 322 13.48 -61.62 -32.26
N ALA A 323 13.76 -62.61 -33.14
CA ALA A 323 13.88 -64.03 -32.78
C ALA A 323 12.59 -64.53 -32.08
N SER A 324 12.64 -64.93 -30.83
CA SER A 324 11.49 -65.43 -30.08
C SER A 324 10.82 -64.36 -29.22
N ASP A 325 11.31 -63.12 -29.26
CA ASP A 325 10.82 -62.07 -28.41
C ASP A 325 10.04 -61.02 -29.19
N THR A 326 8.91 -60.60 -28.66
CA THR A 326 8.04 -59.59 -29.28
C THR A 326 8.13 -58.28 -28.49
N THR A 327 8.70 -57.26 -29.12
CA THR A 327 8.87 -55.96 -28.47
C THR A 327 7.85 -54.98 -29.03
N GLU A 328 7.07 -54.36 -28.19
CA GLU A 328 6.14 -53.28 -28.55
C GLU A 328 6.90 -51.95 -28.74
N VAL A 329 6.82 -51.38 -29.91
CA VAL A 329 7.45 -50.11 -30.25
C VAL A 329 6.39 -49.04 -30.38
N PRO A 330 6.38 -48.02 -29.54
CA PRO A 330 5.39 -46.95 -29.60
C PRO A 330 5.63 -46.05 -30.81
N ILE A 331 4.55 -45.72 -31.52
CA ILE A 331 4.55 -44.74 -32.60
C ILE A 331 4.32 -43.37 -31.98
N TRP A 332 5.32 -42.51 -32.06
CA TRP A 332 5.23 -41.14 -31.50
C TRP A 332 4.76 -40.16 -32.61
N GLN A 333 3.74 -39.39 -32.25
CA GLN A 333 3.31 -38.23 -33.05
C GLN A 333 3.45 -36.96 -32.23
N THR A 334 3.87 -35.88 -32.91
CA THR A 334 3.89 -34.56 -32.30
C THR A 334 2.61 -33.85 -32.70
N ALA A 335 1.84 -33.45 -31.72
CA ALA A 335 0.63 -32.64 -31.93
C ALA A 335 0.74 -31.30 -31.24
N THR A 336 0.11 -30.31 -31.86
CA THR A 336 -0.01 -28.94 -31.35
C THR A 336 -1.49 -28.60 -31.27
N ASN A 337 -1.98 -28.32 -30.08
CA ASN A 337 -3.36 -27.97 -29.85
C ASN A 337 -3.46 -26.65 -29.05
N ASP A 338 -4.40 -25.81 -29.42
CA ASP A 338 -4.82 -24.65 -28.65
C ASP A 338 -5.91 -25.10 -27.68
N VAL A 339 -5.75 -24.78 -26.41
CA VAL A 339 -6.57 -25.30 -25.32
C VAL A 339 -6.97 -24.17 -24.35
N ILE A 340 -8.09 -24.37 -23.66
CA ILE A 340 -8.46 -23.51 -22.54
C ILE A 340 -7.74 -24.03 -21.30
N GLY A 341 -7.08 -23.12 -20.56
CA GLY A 341 -6.40 -23.40 -19.32
C GLY A 341 -7.07 -22.73 -18.13
N ILE A 342 -7.04 -23.41 -17.00
CA ILE A 342 -7.43 -22.90 -15.69
C ILE A 342 -6.30 -23.14 -14.72
N GLY A 343 -5.89 -22.12 -13.97
CA GLY A 343 -4.86 -22.18 -12.97
C GLY A 343 -5.35 -21.72 -11.60
N VAL A 344 -4.89 -22.38 -10.56
CA VAL A 344 -5.08 -21.96 -9.17
C VAL A 344 -3.77 -22.09 -8.40
N GLY A 345 -3.54 -21.19 -7.46
CA GLY A 345 -2.30 -21.23 -6.69
C GLY A 345 -2.22 -20.13 -5.63
N ALA A 346 -1.03 -19.95 -5.11
CA ALA A 346 -0.72 -18.87 -4.19
C ALA A 346 0.70 -18.33 -4.45
N ASP A 347 0.83 -17.02 -4.47
CA ASP A 347 2.10 -16.31 -4.42
C ASP A 347 2.44 -16.00 -2.96
N LEU A 348 3.66 -16.34 -2.55
CA LEU A 348 4.24 -16.01 -1.26
C LEU A 348 5.22 -14.86 -1.48
N GLU A 349 5.13 -13.80 -0.71
CA GLU A 349 5.93 -12.60 -0.90
C GLU A 349 6.70 -12.26 0.37
N PHE A 350 7.97 -11.88 0.19
CA PHE A 350 8.76 -11.25 1.23
C PHE A 350 9.26 -9.89 0.73
N LEU A 351 8.76 -8.82 1.32
CA LEU A 351 9.11 -7.46 0.94
C LEU A 351 10.51 -7.10 1.46
N ILE A 352 11.42 -6.81 0.54
CA ILE A 352 12.78 -6.34 0.85
C ILE A 352 12.79 -4.81 0.93
N ALA A 353 12.12 -4.14 -0.01
CA ALA A 353 12.01 -2.69 -0.10
C ALA A 353 10.60 -2.31 -0.58
N PRO A 354 10.16 -1.04 -0.48
CA PRO A 354 8.81 -0.60 -0.87
C PRO A 354 8.39 -0.98 -2.28
N HIS A 355 9.35 -1.12 -3.19
CA HIS A 355 9.12 -1.43 -4.60
C HIS A 355 9.66 -2.80 -5.01
N PHE A 356 10.21 -3.58 -4.07
CA PHE A 356 10.91 -4.80 -4.40
C PHE A 356 10.61 -5.92 -3.39
N ALA A 357 10.19 -7.07 -3.90
CA ALA A 357 9.97 -8.27 -3.10
C ALA A 357 10.59 -9.50 -3.77
N VAL A 358 11.01 -10.45 -2.93
CA VAL A 358 11.22 -11.83 -3.36
C VAL A 358 9.88 -12.54 -3.28
N THR A 359 9.56 -13.30 -4.31
CA THR A 359 8.30 -14.04 -4.35
C THR A 359 8.54 -15.51 -4.62
N GLY A 360 7.79 -16.34 -3.93
CA GLY A 360 7.64 -17.76 -4.21
C GLY A 360 6.23 -18.02 -4.74
N MET A 361 6.07 -19.05 -5.53
CA MET A 361 4.78 -19.46 -6.06
C MET A 361 4.60 -20.97 -5.91
N VAL A 362 3.37 -21.35 -5.57
CA VAL A 362 2.90 -22.73 -5.71
C VAL A 362 1.60 -22.69 -6.48
N GLY A 363 1.47 -23.47 -7.55
CA GLY A 363 0.28 -23.47 -8.39
C GLY A 363 0.06 -24.77 -9.14
N HIS A 364 -1.17 -24.96 -9.55
CA HIS A 364 -1.61 -26.09 -10.35
C HIS A 364 -2.42 -25.56 -11.54
N TRP A 365 -2.14 -26.10 -12.74
CA TRP A 365 -2.84 -25.76 -13.97
C TRP A 365 -3.47 -26.98 -14.62
N SER A 366 -4.70 -26.80 -15.05
CA SER A 366 -5.46 -27.79 -15.84
C SER A 366 -5.79 -27.22 -17.18
N PHE A 367 -5.67 -28.03 -18.23
CA PHE A 367 -5.95 -27.64 -19.62
C PHE A 367 -7.00 -28.54 -20.20
N ARG A 368 -8.02 -27.96 -20.84
CA ARG A 368 -9.09 -28.69 -21.48
C ARG A 368 -8.83 -28.74 -22.97
N THR A 369 -8.64 -29.96 -23.49
CA THR A 369 -8.73 -30.25 -24.92
C THR A 369 -10.18 -30.51 -25.33
N GLU A 370 -10.51 -30.47 -26.63
CA GLU A 370 -11.92 -30.58 -27.13
C GLU A 370 -12.70 -31.76 -26.54
N SER A 371 -12.03 -32.82 -26.09
CA SER A 371 -12.68 -34.05 -25.63
C SER A 371 -12.53 -34.36 -24.13
N GLN A 372 -11.54 -33.79 -23.42
CA GLN A 372 -11.28 -34.13 -22.01
C GLN A 372 -10.55 -33.02 -21.26
N LEU A 373 -10.93 -32.81 -20.01
CA LEU A 373 -10.15 -32.02 -19.07
C LEU A 373 -8.96 -32.87 -18.60
N ARG A 374 -7.78 -32.62 -19.14
CA ARG A 374 -6.56 -33.24 -18.62
C ARG A 374 -5.87 -32.26 -17.68
N SER A 375 -5.86 -32.59 -16.39
CA SER A 375 -4.98 -31.87 -15.48
C SER A 375 -3.53 -32.27 -15.78
N ILE A 376 -2.65 -31.30 -15.86
CA ILE A 376 -1.23 -31.59 -15.78
C ILE A 376 -1.02 -32.04 -14.32
N PRO A 377 -0.66 -33.31 -14.05
CA PRO A 377 -0.71 -33.88 -12.70
C PRO A 377 0.38 -33.32 -11.77
N ASN A 378 0.92 -32.15 -12.06
CA ASN A 378 2.06 -31.60 -11.36
C ASN A 378 1.70 -30.25 -10.71
N VAL A 379 2.07 -30.12 -9.44
CA VAL A 379 2.11 -28.85 -8.73
C VAL A 379 3.44 -28.19 -9.07
N PHE A 380 3.40 -26.99 -9.58
CA PHE A 380 4.58 -26.20 -9.90
C PHE A 380 4.92 -25.30 -8.70
N ALA A 381 6.20 -25.29 -8.34
CA ALA A 381 6.76 -24.36 -7.39
C ALA A 381 7.85 -23.53 -8.08
N GLY A 382 7.90 -22.26 -7.78
CA GLY A 382 8.88 -21.35 -8.37
C GLY A 382 9.29 -20.27 -7.39
N ALA A 383 10.38 -19.61 -7.71
CA ALA A 383 10.84 -18.41 -7.01
C ALA A 383 11.17 -17.32 -8.02
N GLY A 384 11.07 -16.08 -7.60
CA GLY A 384 11.33 -14.95 -8.49
C GLY A 384 11.33 -13.62 -7.76
N LEU A 385 11.19 -12.58 -8.56
CA LEU A 385 11.21 -11.19 -8.11
C LEU A 385 9.91 -10.50 -8.49
N LYS A 386 9.48 -9.60 -7.63
CA LYS A 386 8.36 -8.70 -7.86
C LYS A 386 8.84 -7.27 -7.78
N LEU A 387 8.63 -6.53 -8.85
CA LEU A 387 8.84 -5.09 -8.92
C LEU A 387 7.50 -4.40 -8.92
N ALA A 388 7.34 -3.38 -8.07
CA ALA A 388 6.14 -2.57 -7.94
C ALA A 388 6.44 -1.12 -8.36
N PHE A 389 5.58 -0.55 -9.20
CA PHE A 389 5.76 0.79 -9.79
C PHE A 389 4.64 1.73 -9.33
#